data_253df37fd00c761324719fea16e2afa7
#
_entry.id   253df37fd00c761324719fea16e2afa7
#
_cell.length_a   1.000
_cell.length_b   1.000
_cell.length_c   1.000
_cell.angle_alpha   90.00
_cell.angle_beta   90.00
_cell.angle_gamma   90.00
#
_symmetry.space_group_name_H-M   'P 1'
#
loop_
_entity.id
_entity.type
_entity.pdbx_description
1 polymer ?
#
loop_
_entity_poly.entity_id
_entity_poly.type
_entity_poly.pdbx_seq_one_letter_code
_entity_poly.pdbx_strand_id
1 'polypeptide(L)'
;MRVLHRDPRTGEIRLRIENPDDLWHLSNLVQPGDAVRASTYRREESKTDKVRPERAEKVRITVTLRVEKTEFQAFSDRLRISGVIVDAPQDLGRHHTLNVSVDDVLSIIKIWKRHELQRIEDAVAATQKPLVTFLSLDDEEALLAQLRQYGVQELATI
;
A
#
# COMPACT_ATOMS: atom_id res chain seq x y z
N MET A 1 -10.49 -5.40 -0.35
CA MET A 1 -9.30 -6.17 -0.74
C MET A 1 -9.69 -7.32 -1.64
N ARG A 2 -8.91 -7.56 -2.67
CA ARG A 2 -9.12 -8.69 -3.57
C ARG A 2 -7.85 -9.51 -3.70
N VAL A 3 -7.95 -10.82 -3.48
CA VAL A 3 -6.84 -11.75 -3.73
C VAL A 3 -6.83 -12.09 -5.22
N LEU A 4 -5.74 -11.79 -5.92
CA LEU A 4 -5.57 -12.04 -7.34
C LEU A 4 -4.87 -13.37 -7.61
N HIS A 5 -3.93 -13.75 -6.73
CA HIS A 5 -3.14 -14.97 -6.86
C HIS A 5 -2.58 -15.41 -5.50
N ARG A 6 -2.45 -16.73 -5.32
CA ARG A 6 -1.75 -17.35 -4.19
C ARG A 6 -0.85 -18.45 -4.71
N ASP A 7 0.42 -18.42 -4.29
CA ASP A 7 1.36 -19.52 -4.54
C ASP A 7 1.89 -20.06 -3.21
N PRO A 8 1.37 -21.21 -2.75
CA PRO A 8 1.83 -21.81 -1.49
C PRO A 8 3.30 -22.23 -1.48
N ARG A 9 3.91 -22.47 -2.66
CA ARG A 9 5.31 -22.90 -2.75
C ARG A 9 6.28 -21.77 -2.50
N THR A 10 5.98 -20.58 -3.00
CA THR A 10 6.81 -19.39 -2.81
C THR A 10 6.39 -18.55 -1.61
N GLY A 11 5.17 -18.77 -1.09
CA GLY A 11 4.56 -17.92 -0.07
C GLY A 11 4.07 -16.57 -0.62
N GLU A 12 3.91 -16.44 -1.95
CA GLU A 12 3.43 -15.23 -2.58
C GLU A 12 1.89 -15.15 -2.52
N ILE A 13 1.39 -14.02 -2.05
CA ILE A 13 -0.01 -13.62 -2.18
C ILE A 13 -0.05 -12.27 -2.89
N ARG A 14 -0.72 -12.22 -4.03
CA ARG A 14 -0.94 -11.00 -4.81
C ARG A 14 -2.31 -10.43 -4.52
N LEU A 15 -2.32 -9.16 -4.15
CA LEU A 15 -3.49 -8.44 -3.66
C LEU A 15 -3.75 -7.18 -4.46
N ARG A 16 -5.02 -6.84 -4.66
CA ARG A 16 -5.47 -5.53 -5.11
C ARG A 16 -6.13 -4.80 -3.94
N ILE A 17 -5.77 -3.54 -3.79
CA ILE A 17 -6.31 -2.64 -2.78
C ILE A 17 -7.59 -2.03 -3.32
N GLU A 18 -8.70 -2.17 -2.62
CA GLU A 18 -10.02 -1.69 -3.07
C GLU A 18 -10.54 -0.51 -2.26
N ASN A 19 -10.06 -0.34 -1.02
CA ASN A 19 -10.48 0.75 -0.14
C ASN A 19 -9.39 1.12 0.88
N PRO A 20 -9.53 2.23 1.61
CA PRO A 20 -8.55 2.65 2.63
C PRO A 20 -8.37 1.65 3.79
N ASP A 21 -9.43 0.91 4.17
CA ASP A 21 -9.33 -0.12 5.22
C ASP A 21 -8.33 -1.22 4.84
N ASP A 22 -8.21 -1.53 3.54
CA ASP A 22 -7.24 -2.50 3.03
C ASP A 22 -5.80 -2.05 3.27
N LEU A 23 -5.51 -0.75 3.16
CA LEU A 23 -4.19 -0.19 3.47
C LEU A 23 -3.85 -0.37 4.94
N TRP A 24 -4.83 -0.18 5.83
CA TRP A 24 -4.67 -0.43 7.26
C TRP A 24 -4.43 -1.93 7.54
N HIS A 25 -5.18 -2.83 6.90
CA HIS A 25 -4.93 -4.27 7.00
C HIS A 25 -3.52 -4.63 6.55
N LEU A 26 -3.07 -4.07 5.41
CA LEU A 26 -1.71 -4.29 4.89
C LEU A 26 -0.62 -3.81 5.85
N SER A 27 -0.82 -2.68 6.52
CA SER A 27 0.15 -2.17 7.50
C SER A 27 0.35 -3.13 8.69
N ASN A 28 -0.66 -3.96 8.97
CA ASN A 28 -0.59 -5.01 9.99
C ASN A 28 -0.11 -6.36 9.47
N LEU A 29 -0.20 -6.59 8.15
CA LEU A 29 0.23 -7.84 7.50
C LEU A 29 1.71 -7.81 7.14
N VAL A 30 2.18 -6.67 6.65
CA VAL A 30 3.57 -6.49 6.19
C VAL A 30 4.46 -6.21 7.39
N GLN A 31 5.41 -7.08 7.64
CA GLN A 31 6.35 -7.00 8.76
C GLN A 31 7.78 -6.73 8.27
N PRO A 32 8.65 -6.14 9.09
CA PRO A 32 10.07 -6.06 8.78
C PRO A 32 10.65 -7.45 8.47
N GLY A 33 11.42 -7.53 7.37
CA GLY A 33 12.00 -8.78 6.86
C GLY A 33 11.18 -9.48 5.78
N ASP A 34 9.89 -9.14 5.63
CA ASP A 34 9.06 -9.65 4.53
C ASP A 34 9.53 -9.09 3.18
N ALA A 35 9.21 -9.79 2.09
CA ALA A 35 9.42 -9.27 0.74
C ALA A 35 8.10 -8.74 0.17
N VAL A 36 8.14 -7.52 -0.38
CA VAL A 36 7.00 -6.90 -1.07
C VAL A 36 7.41 -6.53 -2.49
N ARG A 37 6.64 -7.01 -3.46
CA ARG A 37 6.84 -6.72 -4.89
C ARG A 37 5.72 -5.83 -5.40
N ALA A 38 6.07 -4.70 -6.00
CA ALA A 38 5.12 -3.79 -6.63
C ALA A 38 5.75 -3.03 -7.80
N SER A 39 4.89 -2.48 -8.66
CA SER A 39 5.33 -1.55 -9.69
C SER A 39 5.45 -0.15 -9.10
N THR A 40 6.51 0.55 -9.44
CA THR A 40 6.78 1.93 -9.03
C THR A 40 7.32 2.74 -10.19
N TYR A 41 7.32 4.06 -10.04
CA TYR A 41 7.94 4.97 -11.00
C TYR A 41 9.31 5.40 -10.48
N ARG A 42 10.33 5.25 -11.33
CA ARG A 42 11.68 5.70 -11.01
C ARG A 42 12.18 6.67 -12.08
N ARG A 43 13.00 7.62 -11.67
CA ARG A 43 13.69 8.51 -12.62
C ARG A 43 14.89 7.74 -13.17
N GLU A 44 14.99 7.64 -14.50
CA GLU A 44 16.22 7.21 -15.14
C GLU A 44 17.27 8.31 -14.93
N GLU A 45 18.38 7.98 -14.29
CA GLU A 45 19.58 8.81 -14.35
C GLU A 45 20.14 8.69 -15.78
N SER A 46 19.94 9.71 -16.60
CA SER A 46 20.57 9.74 -17.92
C SER A 46 22.10 9.78 -17.73
N LYS A 47 22.79 8.74 -18.16
CA LYS A 47 24.24 8.64 -18.21
C LYS A 47 24.85 9.52 -19.31
N THR A 48 24.18 10.56 -19.75
CA THR A 48 24.68 11.47 -20.79
C THR A 48 25.08 12.78 -20.17
N ASP A 49 26.37 13.06 -20.35
CA ASP A 49 27.12 14.28 -20.05
C ASP A 49 26.63 15.48 -20.90
N LYS A 50 25.31 15.74 -20.92
CA LYS A 50 24.69 16.85 -21.64
C LYS A 50 24.32 17.98 -20.70
N VAL A 51 24.83 19.15 -21.01
CA VAL A 51 24.75 20.45 -20.29
C VAL A 51 23.32 21.00 -20.10
N ARG A 52 22.27 20.30 -20.48
CA ARG A 52 20.87 20.63 -20.17
C ARG A 52 20.21 19.49 -19.43
N PRO A 53 19.64 19.73 -18.23
CA PRO A 53 18.83 18.74 -17.55
C PRO A 53 17.49 18.58 -18.29
N GLU A 54 17.43 17.68 -19.26
CA GLU A 54 16.14 17.16 -19.71
C GLU A 54 15.48 16.49 -18.50
N ARG A 55 14.19 16.77 -18.27
CA ARG A 55 13.41 16.11 -17.23
C ARG A 55 13.56 14.61 -17.42
N ALA A 56 14.29 13.96 -16.51
CA ALA A 56 14.44 12.50 -16.51
C ALA A 56 13.04 11.87 -16.56
N GLU A 57 12.76 11.08 -17.60
CA GLU A 57 11.48 10.40 -17.74
C GLU A 57 11.30 9.42 -16.59
N LYS A 58 10.09 9.39 -16.05
CA LYS A 58 9.72 8.41 -15.02
C LYS A 58 9.36 7.10 -15.71
N VAL A 59 10.22 6.11 -15.57
CA VAL A 59 9.97 4.77 -16.08
C VAL A 59 9.27 3.93 -15.03
N ARG A 60 8.23 3.19 -15.43
CA ARG A 60 7.56 2.22 -14.58
C ARG A 60 8.40 0.96 -14.49
N ILE A 61 8.82 0.60 -13.29
CA ILE A 61 9.59 -0.61 -13.02
C ILE A 61 8.90 -1.44 -11.93
N THR A 62 9.16 -2.73 -11.92
CA THR A 62 8.75 -3.63 -10.84
C THR A 62 9.95 -3.85 -9.93
N VAL A 63 9.76 -3.61 -8.63
CA VAL A 63 10.79 -3.82 -7.61
C VAL A 63 10.28 -4.77 -6.54
N THR A 64 11.19 -5.54 -5.97
CA THR A 64 10.94 -6.31 -4.74
C THR A 64 11.78 -5.70 -3.63
N LEU A 65 11.12 -5.27 -2.56
CA LEU A 65 11.77 -4.75 -1.36
C LEU A 65 11.83 -5.81 -0.28
N ARG A 66 12.95 -5.88 0.43
CA ARG A 66 12.97 -6.44 1.80
C ARG A 66 12.55 -5.31 2.72
N VAL A 67 11.41 -5.49 3.36
CA VAL A 67 10.77 -4.45 4.18
C VAL A 67 11.57 -4.18 5.43
N GLU A 68 11.75 -2.92 5.75
CA GLU A 68 12.33 -2.42 7.01
C GLU A 68 11.27 -1.71 7.86
N LYS A 69 10.38 -0.95 7.22
CA LYS A 69 9.34 -0.17 7.90
C LYS A 69 8.10 -0.04 7.05
N THR A 70 6.95 -0.06 7.72
CA THR A 70 5.64 0.30 7.15
C THR A 70 5.03 1.46 7.92
N GLU A 71 4.33 2.35 7.23
CA GLU A 71 3.69 3.52 7.82
C GLU A 71 2.36 3.79 7.11
N PHE A 72 1.27 3.58 7.82
CA PHE A 72 -0.08 3.89 7.34
C PHE A 72 -0.40 5.35 7.63
N GLN A 73 -0.81 6.08 6.60
CA GLN A 73 -1.17 7.49 6.67
C GLN A 73 -2.67 7.64 6.38
N ALA A 74 -3.49 7.60 7.42
CA ALA A 74 -4.94 7.64 7.33
C ALA A 74 -5.45 8.94 6.66
N PHE A 75 -4.77 10.08 6.90
CA PHE A 75 -5.14 11.38 6.34
C PHE A 75 -4.93 11.51 4.83
N SER A 76 -4.09 10.67 4.24
CA SER A 76 -3.78 10.69 2.80
C SER A 76 -4.16 9.40 2.08
N ASP A 77 -4.81 8.46 2.76
CA ASP A 77 -5.16 7.13 2.26
C ASP A 77 -3.98 6.44 1.56
N ARG A 78 -2.82 6.42 2.24
CA ARG A 78 -1.57 5.84 1.73
C ARG A 78 -0.90 4.93 2.74
N LEU A 79 -0.27 3.90 2.20
CA LEU A 79 0.65 3.05 2.93
C LEU A 79 2.05 3.22 2.35
N ARG A 80 3.00 3.66 3.17
CA ARG A 80 4.42 3.72 2.81
C ARG A 80 5.11 2.45 3.28
N ILE A 81 5.79 1.77 2.37
CA ILE A 81 6.58 0.57 2.65
C ILE A 81 8.01 0.87 2.25
N SER A 82 8.89 1.01 3.22
CA SER A 82 10.30 1.33 3.01
C SER A 82 11.17 0.10 3.24
N GLY A 83 12.20 -0.05 2.44
CA GLY A 83 13.14 -1.16 2.57
C GLY A 83 14.25 -1.11 1.53
N VAL A 84 14.99 -2.21 1.44
CA VAL A 84 16.10 -2.40 0.52
C VAL A 84 15.63 -3.18 -0.70
N ILE A 85 16.02 -2.72 -1.89
CA ILE A 85 15.73 -3.41 -3.15
C ILE A 85 16.54 -4.70 -3.21
N VAL A 86 15.85 -5.84 -3.27
CA VAL A 86 16.44 -7.18 -3.39
C VAL A 86 16.27 -7.80 -4.78
N ASP A 87 15.31 -7.28 -5.57
CA ASP A 87 15.09 -7.69 -6.96
C ASP A 87 14.52 -6.51 -7.75
N ALA A 88 15.23 -6.09 -8.78
CA ALA A 88 14.82 -5.05 -9.72
C ALA A 88 15.78 -5.03 -10.92
N PRO A 89 15.40 -4.39 -12.06
CA PRO A 89 16.31 -4.20 -13.20
C PRO A 89 17.56 -3.38 -12.84
N GLN A 90 17.46 -2.49 -11.84
CA GLN A 90 18.51 -1.56 -11.41
C GLN A 90 18.47 -1.37 -9.89
N ASP A 91 19.57 -0.82 -9.34
CA ASP A 91 19.66 -0.32 -7.96
C ASP A 91 19.48 -1.38 -6.87
N LEU A 92 19.89 -2.62 -7.13
CA LEU A 92 19.97 -3.65 -6.08
C LEU A 92 20.76 -3.15 -4.87
N GLY A 93 20.23 -3.42 -3.68
CA GLY A 93 20.84 -2.99 -2.42
C GLY A 93 20.60 -1.55 -2.01
N ARG A 94 19.96 -0.73 -2.85
CA ARG A 94 19.57 0.64 -2.49
C ARG A 94 18.26 0.68 -1.73
N HIS A 95 18.09 1.68 -0.88
CA HIS A 95 16.84 1.97 -0.21
C HIS A 95 15.80 2.52 -1.18
N HIS A 96 14.56 2.09 -1.03
CA HIS A 96 13.43 2.59 -1.78
C HIS A 96 12.16 2.56 -0.92
N THR A 97 11.22 3.45 -1.25
CA THR A 97 9.91 3.49 -0.59
C THR A 97 8.82 3.31 -1.64
N LEU A 98 7.99 2.29 -1.45
CA LEU A 98 6.75 2.10 -2.18
C LEU A 98 5.65 2.91 -1.50
N ASN A 99 4.93 3.72 -2.28
CA ASN A 99 3.73 4.42 -1.84
C ASN A 99 2.54 3.69 -2.44
N VAL A 100 1.81 2.97 -1.60
CA VAL A 100 0.67 2.15 -1.99
C VAL A 100 -0.62 2.90 -1.71
N SER A 101 -1.50 2.93 -2.68
CA SER A 101 -2.80 3.60 -2.64
C SER A 101 -3.92 2.64 -3.04
N VAL A 102 -5.17 3.09 -2.93
CA VAL A 102 -6.33 2.37 -3.48
C VAL A 102 -6.13 2.14 -4.98
N ASP A 103 -6.59 1.00 -5.48
CA ASP A 103 -6.43 0.46 -6.84
C ASP A 103 -5.04 -0.11 -7.18
N ASP A 104 -4.04 0.08 -6.33
CA ASP A 104 -2.74 -0.54 -6.53
C ASP A 104 -2.77 -2.05 -6.33
N VAL A 105 -1.85 -2.73 -7.00
CA VAL A 105 -1.61 -4.16 -6.90
C VAL A 105 -0.21 -4.40 -6.37
N LEU A 106 -0.09 -5.27 -5.37
CA LEU A 106 1.19 -5.70 -4.82
C LEU A 106 1.19 -7.18 -4.46
N SER A 107 2.37 -7.77 -4.40
CA SER A 107 2.58 -9.13 -3.89
C SER A 107 3.35 -9.07 -2.59
N ILE A 108 2.90 -9.84 -1.60
CA ILE A 108 3.61 -10.07 -0.34
C ILE A 108 4.14 -11.49 -0.37
N ILE A 109 5.42 -11.66 -0.09
CA ILE A 109 6.10 -12.96 -0.11
C ILE A 109 6.67 -13.21 1.29
N LYS A 110 6.11 -14.20 1.97
CA LYS A 110 6.50 -14.55 3.35
C LYS A 110 6.03 -15.96 3.74
N ILE A 111 6.44 -16.40 4.91
CA ILE A 111 5.82 -17.56 5.58
C ILE A 111 4.58 -17.07 6.31
N TRP A 112 3.41 -17.42 5.81
CA TRP A 112 2.14 -16.95 6.31
C TRP A 112 1.72 -17.69 7.59
N LYS A 113 1.36 -16.92 8.62
CA LYS A 113 0.74 -17.43 9.83
C LYS A 113 -0.78 -17.49 9.67
N ARG A 114 -1.43 -18.38 10.42
CA ARG A 114 -2.89 -18.56 10.33
C ARG A 114 -3.67 -17.27 10.55
N HIS A 115 -3.31 -16.48 11.55
CA HIS A 115 -4.00 -15.22 11.84
C HIS A 115 -3.80 -14.14 10.76
N GLU A 116 -2.68 -14.18 10.03
CA GLU A 116 -2.43 -13.29 8.90
C GLU A 116 -3.33 -13.64 7.70
N LEU A 117 -3.46 -14.95 7.40
CA LEU A 117 -4.38 -15.42 6.38
C LEU A 117 -5.83 -15.07 6.73
N GLN A 118 -6.23 -15.25 8.01
CA GLN A 118 -7.54 -14.87 8.49
C GLN A 118 -7.79 -13.37 8.31
N ARG A 119 -6.81 -12.51 8.58
CA ARG A 119 -6.91 -11.06 8.36
C ARG A 119 -7.16 -10.72 6.88
N ILE A 120 -6.55 -11.44 5.95
CA ILE A 120 -6.82 -11.27 4.51
C ILE A 120 -8.27 -11.65 4.20
N GLU A 121 -8.75 -12.77 4.72
CA GLU A 121 -10.14 -13.20 4.51
C GLU A 121 -11.15 -12.22 5.09
N ASP A 122 -10.90 -11.71 6.30
CA ASP A 122 -11.72 -10.68 6.95
C ASP A 122 -11.75 -9.39 6.14
N ALA A 123 -10.61 -8.94 5.59
CA ALA A 123 -10.52 -7.77 4.73
C ALA A 123 -11.31 -7.96 3.42
N VAL A 124 -11.20 -9.14 2.79
CA VAL A 124 -11.98 -9.47 1.59
C VAL A 124 -13.48 -9.47 1.89
N ALA A 125 -13.90 -10.08 2.99
CA ALA A 125 -15.30 -10.10 3.42
C ALA A 125 -15.83 -8.70 3.78
N ALA A 126 -15.01 -7.87 4.40
CA ALA A 126 -15.37 -6.50 4.78
C ALA A 126 -15.64 -5.59 3.57
N THR A 127 -15.00 -5.85 2.43
CA THR A 127 -15.22 -5.10 1.17
C THR A 127 -16.67 -5.22 0.68
N GLN A 128 -17.37 -6.27 1.07
CA GLN A 128 -18.79 -6.50 0.71
C GLN A 128 -19.77 -5.84 1.70
N LYS A 129 -19.29 -5.31 2.81
CA LYS A 129 -20.14 -4.67 3.82
C LYS A 129 -20.41 -3.21 3.46
N PRO A 130 -21.62 -2.70 3.77
CA PRO A 130 -21.95 -1.30 3.55
C PRO A 130 -21.06 -0.40 4.40
N LEU A 131 -20.63 0.71 3.82
CA LEU A 131 -19.91 1.76 4.53
C LEU A 131 -20.92 2.67 5.24
N VAL A 132 -20.71 2.90 6.52
CA VAL A 132 -21.54 3.80 7.32
C VAL A 132 -20.96 5.21 7.24
N THR A 133 -21.75 6.13 6.70
CA THR A 133 -21.45 7.56 6.72
C THR A 133 -22.48 8.25 7.61
N PHE A 134 -22.04 9.15 8.45
CA PHE A 134 -22.92 9.93 9.33
C PHE A 134 -22.64 11.43 9.22
N LEU A 135 -23.68 12.20 9.46
CA LEU A 135 -23.64 13.66 9.51
C LEU A 135 -24.06 14.09 10.93
N SER A 136 -23.17 14.75 11.63
CA SER A 136 -23.46 15.40 12.91
C SER A 136 -23.69 16.88 12.66
N LEU A 137 -24.76 17.42 13.22
CA LEU A 137 -25.13 18.82 13.07
C LEU A 137 -25.41 19.41 14.44
N ASP A 138 -24.91 20.59 14.68
CA ASP A 138 -25.34 21.50 15.77
C ASP A 138 -25.56 22.91 15.21
N ASP A 139 -25.71 23.90 16.08
CA ASP A 139 -26.04 25.30 15.70
C ASP A 139 -24.85 26.05 15.11
N GLU A 140 -23.62 25.53 15.25
CA GLU A 140 -22.38 26.20 14.83
C GLU A 140 -21.60 25.40 13.78
N GLU A 141 -21.76 24.08 13.76
CA GLU A 141 -20.88 23.19 13.01
C GLU A 141 -21.62 22.00 12.37
N ALA A 142 -21.15 21.57 11.21
CA ALA A 142 -21.58 20.34 10.57
C ALA A 142 -20.38 19.44 10.28
N LEU A 143 -20.39 18.21 10.82
CA LEU A 143 -19.34 17.21 10.63
C LEU A 143 -19.87 16.05 9.77
N LEU A 144 -19.26 15.82 8.61
CA LEU A 144 -19.46 14.62 7.80
C LEU A 144 -18.31 13.66 8.05
N ALA A 145 -18.63 12.43 8.47
CA ALA A 145 -17.62 11.42 8.76
C ALA A 145 -18.02 10.01 8.33
N GLN A 146 -17.04 9.14 8.18
CA GLN A 146 -17.21 7.73 7.85
C GLN A 146 -16.63 6.83 8.93
N LEU A 147 -17.35 5.75 9.22
CA LEU A 147 -16.85 4.70 10.11
C LEU A 147 -15.97 3.75 9.31
N ARG A 148 -14.68 3.75 9.60
CA ARG A 148 -13.66 2.85 9.05
C ARG A 148 -13.26 1.79 10.08
N GLN A 149 -12.58 0.71 9.65
CA GLN A 149 -12.10 -0.31 10.57
C GLN A 149 -10.99 0.18 11.51
N TYR A 150 -10.29 1.24 11.12
CA TYR A 150 -9.24 1.89 11.92
C TYR A 150 -9.74 3.11 12.71
N GLY A 151 -11.04 3.41 12.68
CA GLY A 151 -11.64 4.52 13.43
C GLY A 151 -12.60 5.37 12.61
N VAL A 152 -12.86 6.57 13.07
CA VAL A 152 -13.69 7.56 12.38
C VAL A 152 -12.79 8.40 11.46
N GLN A 153 -13.15 8.45 10.19
CA GLN A 153 -12.50 9.32 9.20
C GLN A 153 -13.39 10.53 8.95
N GLU A 154 -12.91 11.71 9.32
CA GLU A 154 -13.56 12.97 9.00
C GLU A 154 -13.39 13.26 7.50
N LEU A 155 -14.48 13.59 6.82
CA LEU A 155 -14.49 13.91 5.39
C LEU A 155 -14.59 15.42 5.16
N ALA A 156 -15.42 16.09 5.96
CA ALA A 156 -15.63 17.53 5.89
C ALA A 156 -16.15 18.06 7.21
N THR A 157 -15.74 19.26 7.54
CA THR A 157 -16.30 20.10 8.59
C THR A 157 -16.68 21.44 7.98
N ILE A 158 -17.90 21.94 8.27
CA ILE A 158 -18.44 23.19 7.73
C ILE A 158 -18.86 24.06 8.89
#